data_a3974473dbb71c3040a545fdefadbec1
#
_entry.id   a3974473dbb71c3040a545fdefadbec1
#
_cell.length_a   1.000
_cell.length_b   1.000
_cell.length_c   1.000
_cell.angle_alpha   90.00
_cell.angle_beta   90.00
_cell.angle_gamma   90.00
#
_symmetry.space_group_name_H-M   'P 1'
#
loop_
_entity.id
_entity.type
_entity.pdbx_description
1 polymer ?
#
loop_
_entity_poly.entity_id
_entity_poly.type
_entity_poly.pdbx_seq_one_letter_code
_entity_poly.pdbx_strand_id
1 'polypeptide(L)'
;MKTDLFDDEEEWAPPSSLPDLTNCERMAIDLETRDPNLTTLGPGWCRNDGYVIGFAVAAGDFVGYFPIRHEAGGNMPEKTVINWLKKQLETPRIEKVMHNAMYDLGWLRWAGIEVQGKIIDTMIAAPLLNENRRFYNLNSLAG
;
A
#
# COMPACT_ATOMS: atom_id res chain seq x y z
N MET A 1 -39.37 -20.05 13.63
CA MET A 1 -38.29 -20.28 12.72
C MET A 1 -37.66 -18.90 12.41
N LYS A 2 -36.64 -18.50 13.16
CA LYS A 2 -35.88 -17.28 12.90
C LYS A 2 -34.79 -17.67 11.91
N THR A 3 -34.93 -17.21 10.69
CA THR A 3 -33.89 -17.30 9.69
C THR A 3 -32.86 -16.23 10.07
N ASP A 4 -31.72 -16.65 10.58
CA ASP A 4 -30.58 -15.78 10.80
C ASP A 4 -30.06 -15.35 9.42
N LEU A 5 -30.39 -14.10 9.04
CA LEU A 5 -30.03 -13.46 7.78
C LEU A 5 -28.64 -12.79 7.84
N PHE A 6 -27.80 -13.13 8.84
CA PHE A 6 -26.55 -12.43 9.11
C PHE A 6 -25.36 -13.39 9.35
N ASP A 7 -25.36 -14.58 8.75
CA ASP A 7 -24.32 -15.57 9.03
C ASP A 7 -23.48 -15.94 7.80
N ASP A 8 -23.22 -14.97 6.93
CA ASP A 8 -22.19 -15.08 5.88
C ASP A 8 -21.35 -13.78 5.87
N GLU A 9 -20.77 -13.40 7.01
CA GLU A 9 -19.55 -12.61 6.96
C GLU A 9 -18.46 -13.58 6.46
N GLU A 10 -18.23 -13.59 5.15
CA GLU A 10 -17.04 -14.25 4.60
C GLU A 10 -15.84 -13.69 5.37
N GLU A 11 -15.23 -14.55 6.19
CA GLU A 11 -14.04 -14.20 6.93
C GLU A 11 -12.98 -13.74 5.92
N TRP A 12 -12.59 -12.47 5.98
CA TRP A 12 -11.63 -11.93 5.04
C TRP A 12 -10.33 -12.76 5.05
N ALA A 13 -9.85 -13.16 3.90
CA ALA A 13 -8.60 -13.88 3.73
C ALA A 13 -7.68 -13.13 2.75
N PRO A 14 -6.36 -13.21 2.94
CA PRO A 14 -5.42 -12.63 1.99
C PRO A 14 -5.53 -13.31 0.63
N PRO A 15 -5.03 -12.67 -0.44
CA PRO A 15 -5.01 -13.26 -1.77
C PRO A 15 -4.34 -14.64 -1.76
N SER A 16 -4.98 -15.61 -2.42
CA SER A 16 -4.46 -16.99 -2.52
C SER A 16 -3.29 -17.11 -3.49
N SER A 17 -3.05 -16.10 -4.33
CA SER A 17 -2.00 -16.07 -5.33
C SER A 17 -1.41 -14.68 -5.48
N LEU A 18 -0.20 -14.61 -6.01
CA LEU A 18 0.52 -13.39 -6.32
C LEU A 18 0.52 -13.19 -7.85
N PRO A 19 -0.42 -12.42 -8.42
CA PRO A 19 -0.54 -12.27 -9.88
C PRO A 19 0.64 -11.52 -10.47
N ASP A 20 0.96 -11.79 -11.74
CA ASP A 20 1.91 -10.97 -12.49
C ASP A 20 1.19 -9.71 -12.99
N LEU A 21 1.55 -8.55 -12.43
CA LEU A 21 1.01 -7.24 -12.77
C LEU A 21 1.92 -6.44 -13.71
N THR A 22 3.00 -7.04 -14.20
CA THR A 22 4.00 -6.34 -15.02
C THR A 22 3.48 -5.87 -16.38
N ASN A 23 2.31 -6.35 -16.81
CA ASN A 23 1.63 -5.91 -18.02
C ASN A 23 0.63 -4.76 -17.80
N CYS A 24 0.37 -4.37 -16.55
CA CYS A 24 -0.48 -3.23 -16.25
C CYS A 24 0.23 -1.91 -16.57
N GLU A 25 -0.52 -0.92 -17.02
CA GLU A 25 0.01 0.43 -17.28
C GLU A 25 0.27 1.19 -15.98
N ARG A 26 -0.57 0.94 -14.98
CA ARG A 26 -0.57 1.68 -13.72
C ARG A 26 -0.83 0.74 -12.54
N MET A 27 -0.17 1.02 -11.43
CA MET A 27 -0.35 0.33 -10.18
C MET A 27 -0.45 1.35 -9.04
N ALA A 28 -1.51 1.26 -8.25
CA ALA A 28 -1.62 1.97 -6.99
C ALA A 28 -1.12 1.08 -5.85
N ILE A 29 -0.36 1.68 -4.93
CA ILE A 29 0.12 1.02 -3.73
C ILE A 29 -0.03 1.94 -2.53
N ASP A 30 -0.43 1.34 -1.40
CA ASP A 30 -0.50 1.97 -0.10
C ASP A 30 0.06 1.02 0.95
N LEU A 31 0.81 1.56 1.92
CA LEU A 31 1.44 0.79 2.98
C LEU A 31 0.71 0.99 4.29
N GLU A 32 0.53 -0.09 5.02
CA GLU A 32 0.20 -0.04 6.44
C GLU A 32 1.47 -0.29 7.25
N THR A 33 1.75 0.61 8.19
CA THR A 33 3.01 0.63 8.94
C THR A 33 2.78 0.76 10.43
N ARG A 34 3.71 0.23 11.22
CA ARG A 34 3.89 0.61 12.61
C ARG A 34 5.05 1.60 12.67
N ASP A 35 4.73 2.84 12.99
CA ASP A 35 5.69 3.95 13.07
C ASP A 35 5.39 4.77 14.34
N PRO A 36 5.82 4.27 15.52
CA PRO A 36 5.34 4.76 16.82
C PRO A 36 5.75 6.19 17.12
N ASN A 37 6.83 6.67 16.54
CA ASN A 37 7.36 8.01 16.78
C ASN A 37 7.24 8.96 15.59
N LEU A 38 6.38 8.62 14.62
CA LEU A 38 6.21 9.39 13.38
C LEU A 38 5.93 10.88 13.64
N THR A 39 5.01 11.18 14.56
CA THR A 39 4.58 12.56 14.85
C THR A 39 5.60 13.38 15.63
N THR A 40 6.52 12.73 16.33
CA THR A 40 7.53 13.41 17.17
C THR A 40 8.92 13.44 16.55
N LEU A 41 9.31 12.37 15.86
CA LEU A 41 10.66 12.20 15.34
C LEU A 41 10.70 12.06 13.79
N GLY A 42 9.55 12.15 13.13
CA GLY A 42 9.44 11.93 11.68
C GLY A 42 9.45 10.44 11.30
N PRO A 43 9.56 10.11 10.02
CA PRO A 43 9.46 8.74 9.53
C PRO A 43 10.47 7.79 10.16
N GLY A 44 9.99 6.64 10.64
CA GLY A 44 10.80 5.65 11.35
C GLY A 44 11.81 4.92 10.45
N TRP A 45 11.55 4.85 9.14
CA TRP A 45 12.45 4.16 8.20
C TRP A 45 13.89 4.72 8.21
N CYS A 46 14.09 6.00 8.48
CA CYS A 46 15.43 6.59 8.55
C CYS A 46 16.20 6.26 9.83
N ARG A 47 15.50 5.77 10.86
CA ARG A 47 16.08 5.40 12.16
C ARG A 47 15.98 3.90 12.47
N ASN A 48 15.45 3.11 11.54
CA ASN A 48 15.09 1.71 11.76
C ASN A 48 14.13 1.54 12.97
N ASP A 49 13.17 2.45 13.08
CA ASP A 49 12.18 2.52 14.14
C ASP A 49 10.78 2.26 13.58
N GLY A 50 10.28 1.06 13.77
CA GLY A 50 9.03 0.59 13.19
C GLY A 50 9.22 -0.42 12.05
N TYR A 51 8.13 -0.73 11.37
CA TYR A 51 8.11 -1.71 10.27
C TYR A 51 6.84 -1.61 9.45
N VAL A 52 6.85 -2.24 8.27
CA VAL A 52 5.66 -2.38 7.43
C VAL A 52 4.82 -3.56 7.92
N ILE A 53 3.52 -3.33 8.08
CA ILE A 53 2.54 -4.33 8.51
C ILE A 53 1.95 -5.06 7.30
N GLY A 54 1.69 -4.33 6.22
CA GLY A 54 1.10 -4.89 5.00
C GLY A 54 1.09 -3.89 3.85
N PHE A 55 0.68 -4.41 2.68
CA PHE A 55 0.61 -3.67 1.42
C PHE A 55 -0.77 -3.80 0.79
N ALA A 56 -1.39 -2.69 0.42
CA ALA A 56 -2.56 -2.66 -0.46
C ALA A 56 -2.11 -2.36 -1.88
N VAL A 57 -2.58 -3.14 -2.85
CA VAL A 57 -2.21 -3.01 -4.27
C VAL A 57 -3.46 -3.06 -5.13
N ALA A 58 -3.55 -2.15 -6.09
CA ALA A 58 -4.59 -2.15 -7.12
C ALA A 58 -3.94 -1.91 -8.50
N ALA A 59 -4.21 -2.80 -9.45
CA ALA A 59 -3.71 -2.69 -10.82
C ALA A 59 -4.64 -3.44 -11.78
N GLY A 60 -5.13 -2.77 -12.82
CA GLY A 60 -6.14 -3.34 -13.71
C GLY A 60 -7.39 -3.75 -12.92
N ASP A 61 -7.80 -5.00 -13.07
CA ASP A 61 -8.95 -5.57 -12.35
C ASP A 61 -8.55 -6.17 -10.99
N PHE A 62 -7.27 -6.19 -10.67
CA PHE A 62 -6.77 -6.76 -9.41
C PHE A 62 -6.81 -5.72 -8.29
N VAL A 63 -7.33 -6.14 -7.15
CA VAL A 63 -7.24 -5.42 -5.87
C VAL A 63 -6.93 -6.45 -4.78
N GLY A 64 -5.90 -6.18 -3.98
CA GLY A 64 -5.54 -7.09 -2.89
C GLY A 64 -4.80 -6.39 -1.76
N TYR A 65 -4.92 -6.97 -0.57
CA TYR A 65 -4.15 -6.59 0.60
C TYR A 65 -3.29 -7.77 1.05
N PHE A 66 -2.02 -7.52 1.28
CA PHE A 66 -1.01 -8.51 1.60
C PHE A 66 -0.47 -8.26 3.02
N PRO A 67 -1.04 -8.91 4.04
CA PRO A 67 -0.57 -8.78 5.42
C PRO A 67 0.74 -9.55 5.60
N ILE A 68 1.72 -8.95 6.26
CA ILE A 68 3.02 -9.60 6.53
C ILE A 68 3.42 -9.59 8.01
N ARG A 69 2.92 -8.63 8.79
CA ARG A 69 3.29 -8.48 10.22
C ARG A 69 2.13 -8.03 11.10
N HIS A 70 0.90 -8.48 10.83
CA HIS A 70 -0.22 -8.24 11.73
C HIS A 70 -0.09 -9.05 13.01
N GLU A 71 -0.31 -8.41 14.15
CA GLU A 71 -0.24 -9.07 15.48
C GLU A 71 -1.33 -10.14 15.64
N ALA A 72 -2.49 -9.95 15.02
CA ALA A 72 -3.62 -10.88 15.07
C ALA A 72 -3.39 -12.17 14.26
N GLY A 73 -2.32 -12.27 13.49
CA GLY A 73 -2.04 -13.41 12.62
C GLY A 73 -2.62 -13.25 11.21
N GLY A 74 -2.77 -14.36 10.49
CA GLY A 74 -3.25 -14.35 9.10
C GLY A 74 -2.25 -13.79 8.09
N ASN A 75 -0.98 -13.70 8.47
CA ASN A 75 0.08 -13.14 7.64
C ASN A 75 0.51 -14.07 6.52
N MET A 76 0.84 -13.50 5.39
CA MET A 76 1.53 -14.17 4.29
C MET A 76 3.03 -14.26 4.57
N PRO A 77 3.76 -15.20 3.92
CA PRO A 77 5.22 -15.25 4.02
C PRO A 77 5.84 -13.94 3.55
N GLU A 78 6.46 -13.20 4.47
CA GLU A 78 6.98 -11.84 4.22
C GLU A 78 7.94 -11.82 3.02
N LYS A 79 8.92 -12.73 3.00
CA LYS A 79 9.91 -12.79 1.94
C LYS A 79 9.30 -13.02 0.55
N THR A 80 8.28 -13.85 0.48
CA THR A 80 7.56 -14.14 -0.77
C THR A 80 6.82 -12.92 -1.27
N VAL A 81 6.10 -12.22 -0.38
CA VAL A 81 5.38 -10.98 -0.71
C VAL A 81 6.34 -9.87 -1.15
N ILE A 82 7.43 -9.66 -0.41
CA ILE A 82 8.43 -8.64 -0.73
C ILE A 82 9.09 -8.93 -2.10
N ASN A 83 9.48 -10.17 -2.38
CA ASN A 83 10.08 -10.52 -3.66
C ASN A 83 9.11 -10.33 -4.83
N TRP A 84 7.85 -10.68 -4.65
CA TRP A 84 6.82 -10.43 -5.65
C TRP A 84 6.62 -8.94 -5.89
N LEU A 85 6.45 -8.16 -4.82
CA LEU A 85 6.23 -6.73 -4.89
C LEU A 85 7.41 -6.00 -5.53
N LYS A 86 8.64 -6.41 -5.19
CA LYS A 86 9.87 -5.89 -5.78
C LYS A 86 9.85 -6.02 -7.31
N LYS A 87 9.49 -7.18 -7.83
CA LYS A 87 9.37 -7.40 -9.29
C LYS A 87 8.39 -6.42 -9.93
N GLN A 88 7.22 -6.19 -9.31
CA GLN A 88 6.22 -5.28 -9.84
C GLN A 88 6.69 -3.82 -9.77
N LEU A 89 7.19 -3.39 -8.62
CA LEU A 89 7.56 -1.98 -8.36
C LEU A 89 8.85 -1.56 -9.07
N GLU A 90 9.76 -2.48 -9.33
CA GLU A 90 10.99 -2.21 -10.06
C GLU A 90 10.85 -2.30 -11.58
N THR A 91 9.65 -2.57 -12.10
CA THR A 91 9.34 -2.54 -13.53
C THR A 91 9.09 -1.09 -13.98
N PRO A 92 10.01 -0.46 -14.79
CA PRO A 92 9.97 0.98 -15.04
C PRO A 92 8.74 1.47 -15.85
N ARG A 93 8.19 0.61 -16.71
CA ARG A 93 7.07 0.98 -17.57
C ARG A 93 5.73 1.09 -16.84
N ILE A 94 5.61 0.52 -15.65
CA ILE A 94 4.42 0.64 -14.81
C ILE A 94 4.47 1.98 -14.09
N GLU A 95 3.45 2.80 -14.28
CA GLU A 95 3.24 4.02 -13.53
C GLU A 95 2.77 3.69 -12.10
N LYS A 96 3.42 4.25 -11.07
CA LYS A 96 3.05 4.01 -9.66
C LYS A 96 2.27 5.19 -9.12
N VAL A 97 1.14 4.90 -8.50
CA VAL A 97 0.28 5.89 -7.84
C VAL A 97 0.35 5.68 -6.34
N MET A 98 0.69 6.72 -5.61
CA MET A 98 0.84 6.73 -4.16
C MET A 98 0.21 7.99 -3.58
N HIS A 99 -0.19 7.94 -2.31
CA HIS A 99 -0.58 9.12 -1.55
C HIS A 99 0.48 9.39 -0.48
N ASN A 100 1.16 10.54 -0.53
CA ASN A 100 2.37 10.84 0.23
C ASN A 100 3.52 9.89 -0.12
N ALA A 101 3.93 9.91 -1.38
CA ALA A 101 4.90 8.97 -1.94
C ALA A 101 6.24 8.94 -1.20
N MET A 102 6.72 10.07 -0.69
CA MET A 102 8.01 10.13 0.04
C MET A 102 8.01 9.20 1.25
N TYR A 103 6.91 9.12 1.98
CA TYR A 103 6.78 8.24 3.13
C TYR A 103 6.82 6.76 2.74
N ASP A 104 6.01 6.38 1.76
CA ASP A 104 5.94 4.99 1.28
C ASP A 104 7.24 4.54 0.61
N LEU A 105 7.86 5.40 -0.20
CA LEU A 105 9.14 5.13 -0.85
C LEU A 105 10.26 4.85 0.16
N GLY A 106 10.26 5.56 1.29
CA GLY A 106 11.21 5.31 2.37
C GLY A 106 11.05 3.92 2.98
N TRP A 107 9.83 3.51 3.28
CA TRP A 107 9.56 2.16 3.80
C TRP A 107 9.78 1.06 2.77
N LEU A 108 9.47 1.30 1.50
CA LEU A 108 9.78 0.36 0.42
C LEU A 108 11.30 0.15 0.28
N ARG A 109 12.06 1.22 0.31
CA ARG A 109 13.54 1.14 0.29
C ARG A 109 14.08 0.43 1.53
N TRP A 110 13.52 0.69 2.70
CA TRP A 110 13.85 -0.03 3.93
C TRP A 110 13.61 -1.53 3.79
N ALA A 111 12.56 -1.94 3.08
CA ALA A 111 12.26 -3.34 2.77
C ALA A 111 13.10 -3.93 1.62
N GLY A 112 14.00 -3.15 1.01
CA GLY A 112 14.87 -3.59 -0.08
C GLY A 112 14.28 -3.41 -1.49
N ILE A 113 13.25 -2.56 -1.63
CA ILE A 113 12.59 -2.29 -2.92
C ILE A 113 12.97 -0.89 -3.40
N GLU A 114 13.57 -0.81 -4.57
CA GLU A 114 13.90 0.43 -5.27
C GLU A 114 12.87 0.67 -6.38
N VAL A 115 11.86 1.49 -6.10
CA VAL A 115 10.77 1.78 -7.06
C VAL A 115 11.33 2.46 -8.31
N GLN A 116 10.98 1.93 -9.48
CA GLN A 116 11.40 2.45 -10.77
C GLN A 116 10.22 3.02 -11.57
N GLY A 117 10.51 3.94 -12.47
CA GLY A 117 9.53 4.54 -13.37
C GLY A 117 8.82 5.75 -12.78
N LYS A 118 7.77 6.18 -13.46
CA LYS A 118 7.01 7.36 -13.09
C LYS A 118 6.20 7.12 -11.80
N ILE A 119 6.26 8.10 -10.90
CA ILE A 119 5.50 8.13 -9.66
C ILE A 119 4.52 9.30 -9.71
N ILE A 120 3.25 9.02 -9.44
CA ILE A 120 2.19 10.00 -9.28
C ILE A 120 1.85 10.06 -7.79
N ASP A 121 2.09 11.19 -7.16
CA ASP A 121 1.71 11.43 -5.77
C ASP A 121 0.38 12.21 -5.74
N THR A 122 -0.68 11.55 -5.32
CA THR A 122 -2.02 12.16 -5.25
C THR A 122 -2.12 13.24 -4.20
N MET A 123 -1.26 13.25 -3.17
CA MET A 123 -1.18 14.33 -2.19
C MET A 123 -0.65 15.64 -2.81
N ILE A 124 0.22 15.54 -3.82
CA ILE A 124 0.73 16.69 -4.56
C ILE A 124 -0.21 17.06 -5.72
N ALA A 125 -0.73 16.08 -6.44
CA ALA A 125 -1.59 16.30 -7.61
C ALA A 125 -2.94 16.93 -7.24
N ALA A 126 -3.54 16.57 -6.12
CA ALA A 126 -4.86 17.06 -5.72
C ALA A 126 -4.89 18.58 -5.47
N PRO A 127 -3.92 19.22 -4.78
CA PRO A 127 -3.85 20.68 -4.66
C PRO A 127 -3.74 21.42 -6.00
N LEU A 128 -3.06 20.82 -6.97
CA LEU A 128 -2.91 21.41 -8.31
C LEU A 128 -4.22 21.40 -9.10
N LEU A 129 -5.11 20.43 -8.82
CA LEU A 129 -6.43 20.34 -9.44
C LEU A 129 -7.48 21.21 -8.74
N ASN A 130 -7.37 21.41 -7.44
CA ASN A 130 -8.29 22.20 -6.66
C ASN A 130 -7.57 22.87 -5.46
N GLU A 131 -7.00 24.05 -5.67
CA GLU A 131 -6.25 24.81 -4.66
C GLU A 131 -7.09 25.30 -3.48
N ASN A 132 -8.42 25.36 -3.63
CA ASN A 132 -9.33 25.82 -2.57
C ASN A 132 -9.72 24.71 -1.58
N ARG A 133 -9.30 23.48 -1.80
CA ARG A 133 -9.59 22.36 -0.90
C ARG A 133 -8.72 22.46 0.36
N ARG A 134 -9.35 22.40 1.54
CA ARG A 134 -8.65 22.53 2.83
C ARG A 134 -7.90 21.29 3.27
N PHE A 135 -8.37 20.10 2.86
CA PHE A 135 -7.83 18.81 3.29
C PHE A 135 -7.52 17.91 2.09
N TYR A 136 -6.32 17.37 2.05
CA TYR A 136 -5.80 16.53 0.98
C TYR A 136 -5.39 15.14 1.46
N ASN A 137 -5.94 14.66 2.58
CA ASN A 137 -5.77 13.28 2.99
C ASN A 137 -6.61 12.34 2.08
N LEU A 138 -6.26 11.06 2.07
CA LEU A 138 -6.89 10.08 1.19
C LEU A 138 -8.41 9.98 1.42
N ASN A 139 -8.86 10.00 2.68
CA ASN A 139 -10.29 9.93 3.02
C ASN A 139 -11.07 11.14 2.48
N SER A 140 -10.49 12.34 2.51
CA SER A 140 -11.14 13.54 2.00
C SER A 140 -11.16 13.59 0.46
N LEU A 141 -10.25 12.89 -0.22
CA LEU A 141 -10.17 12.83 -1.68
C LEU A 141 -11.06 11.74 -2.28
N ALA A 142 -11.34 10.67 -1.53
CA ALA A 142 -12.17 9.54 -1.95
C ALA A 142 -13.68 9.78 -1.78
N GLY A 143 -14.07 10.84 -1.07
CA GLY A 143 -15.48 11.23 -0.82
C GLY A 143 -16.17 11.87 -2.02
#